data_ba707c6644f5a6a2ecc335254029cdf0
#
_entry.id   ba707c6644f5a6a2ecc335254029cdf0
#
_cell.length_a   1.000
_cell.length_b   1.000
_cell.length_c   1.000
_cell.angle_alpha   90.00
_cell.angle_beta   90.00
_cell.angle_gamma   90.00
#
_symmetry.space_group_name_H-M   'P 1'
#
loop_
_entity.id
_entity.type
_entity.pdbx_description
1 polymer ?
#
loop_
_entity_poly.entity_id
_entity_poly.type
_entity_poly.pdbx_seq_one_letter_code
_entity_poly.pdbx_strand_id
1 'polypeptide(L)'
;MPQDLSSTPTPVSPRLKVTRTGDVVQVEFLTRKILDEANIAEIGEQLSALVEKEEKPRIIISFAAVDHLSSAALGTLITINNKVKNKNGQLRLSNINPQILEVFLITKLNKLFRIYPTVKEAQDSLQQPA
;
A
#
# COMPACT_ATOMS: atom_id res chain seq x y z
N MET A 1 24.48 19.47 10.32
CA MET A 1 24.04 19.23 10.32
C MET A 1 23.63 18.76 10.30
N PRO A 2 23.62 18.86 10.25
CA PRO A 2 22.92 18.42 10.09
C PRO A 2 22.35 17.88 10.06
N GLN A 3 22.26 18.06 9.94
CA GLN A 3 21.59 17.66 9.79
C GLN A 3 20.94 17.14 9.77
N ASP A 4 20.98 17.40 9.72
CA ASP A 4 20.26 16.97 9.59
C ASP A 4 19.86 16.31 9.70
N LEU A 5 20.10 16.53 9.79
CA LEU A 5 19.73 15.83 9.84
C LEU A 5 19.20 15.26 10.16
N SER A 6 18.95 15.34 10.37
CA SER A 6 18.37 14.77 10.70
C SER A 6 17.57 14.58 10.83
N SER A 7 17.36 14.90 10.75
CA SER A 7 16.39 14.72 10.77
C SER A 7 15.68 14.41 10.21
N THR A 8 15.76 14.14 9.74
CA THR A 8 15.10 13.72 9.15
C THR A 8 14.51 12.91 8.99
N PRO A 9 14.03 13.03 9.00
CA PRO A 9 13.31 12.06 8.99
C PRO A 9 13.22 11.16 8.08
N THR A 10 13.06 10.88 8.02
CA THR A 10 12.74 10.17 7.35
C THR A 10 13.05 9.82 6.37
N PRO A 11 13.50 9.47 6.44
CA PRO A 11 13.60 9.11 5.40
C PRO A 11 13.00 8.39 4.74
N VAL A 12 12.83 8.70 4.88
CA VAL A 12 11.71 8.32 4.20
C VAL A 12 11.94 8.07 2.77
N SER A 13 11.44 6.95 2.29
CA SER A 13 11.54 6.65 0.89
C SER A 13 10.76 7.69 0.08
N PRO A 14 11.35 8.24 -1.00
CA PRO A 14 10.59 9.11 -1.88
C PRO A 14 9.54 8.36 -2.69
N ARG A 15 9.41 7.06 -2.49
CA ARG A 15 8.48 6.24 -3.27
C ARG A 15 7.10 6.14 -2.67
N LEU A 16 6.95 6.50 -1.41
CA LEU A 16 5.67 6.42 -0.73
C LEU A 16 5.32 7.73 -0.06
N LYS A 17 4.06 8.10 -0.16
CA LYS A 17 3.52 9.20 0.61
C LYS A 17 2.51 8.63 1.59
N VAL A 18 2.70 8.88 2.87
CA VAL A 18 1.84 8.35 3.92
C VAL A 18 1.04 9.47 4.54
N THR A 19 -0.28 9.31 4.56
CA THR A 19 -1.18 10.28 5.16
C THR A 19 -2.07 9.55 6.15
N ARG A 20 -2.20 10.11 7.34
CA ARG A 20 -3.05 9.51 8.36
C ARG A 20 -4.33 10.34 8.49
N THR A 21 -5.47 9.65 8.41
CA THR A 21 -6.78 10.28 8.57
C THR A 21 -7.54 9.46 9.59
N GLY A 22 -7.64 9.96 10.83
CA GLY A 22 -8.27 9.19 11.90
C GLY A 22 -7.54 7.89 12.12
N ASP A 23 -8.26 6.79 12.03
CA ASP A 23 -7.71 5.45 12.21
C ASP A 23 -7.16 4.86 10.92
N VAL A 24 -7.28 5.58 9.82
CA VAL A 24 -6.90 5.06 8.50
C VAL A 24 -5.56 5.62 8.07
N VAL A 25 -4.68 4.74 7.62
CA VAL A 25 -3.40 5.13 7.02
C VAL A 25 -3.52 5.00 5.52
N GLN A 26 -3.34 6.10 4.83
CA GLN A 26 -3.41 6.12 3.38
C GLN A 26 -1.99 6.16 2.84
N VAL A 27 -1.66 5.20 1.99
CA VAL A 27 -0.36 5.10 1.36
C VAL A 27 -0.53 5.33 -0.12
N GLU A 28 0.27 6.22 -0.67
CA GLU A 28 0.24 6.51 -2.09
C GLU A 28 1.62 6.23 -2.68
N PHE A 29 1.66 5.43 -3.75
CA PHE A 29 2.90 5.22 -4.47
C PHE A 29 3.21 6.46 -5.29
N LEU A 30 4.45 6.93 -5.18
CA LEU A 30 4.92 8.08 -5.96
C LEU A 30 5.71 7.66 -7.18
N THR A 31 5.94 6.36 -7.33
CA THR A 31 6.71 5.79 -8.43
C THR A 31 5.77 5.20 -9.47
N ARG A 32 6.03 5.50 -10.74
CA ARG A 32 5.18 4.98 -11.81
C ARG A 32 5.45 3.52 -12.12
N LYS A 33 6.68 3.08 -11.97
CA LYS A 33 7.08 1.72 -12.30
C LYS A 33 7.62 1.01 -11.06
N ILE A 34 6.96 -0.03 -10.65
CA ILE A 34 7.38 -0.81 -9.49
C ILE A 34 7.91 -2.14 -10.01
N LEU A 35 9.11 -2.11 -10.56
CA LEU A 35 9.72 -3.24 -11.25
C LEU A 35 11.06 -3.66 -10.65
N ASP A 36 11.79 -2.73 -10.07
CA ASP A 36 13.14 -2.95 -9.56
C ASP A 36 13.10 -3.63 -8.21
N GLU A 37 13.88 -4.71 -8.06
CA GLU A 37 13.87 -5.48 -6.82
C GLU A 37 14.25 -4.65 -5.60
N ALA A 38 15.21 -3.74 -5.74
CA ALA A 38 15.59 -2.90 -4.61
C ALA A 38 14.46 -1.99 -4.18
N ASN A 39 13.74 -1.42 -5.14
CA ASN A 39 12.58 -0.58 -4.85
C ASN A 39 11.47 -1.38 -4.20
N ILE A 40 11.24 -2.59 -4.69
CA ILE A 40 10.20 -3.45 -4.16
C ILE A 40 10.52 -3.84 -2.72
N ALA A 41 11.77 -4.17 -2.44
CA ALA A 41 12.19 -4.53 -1.08
C ALA A 41 11.99 -3.36 -0.14
N GLU A 42 12.37 -2.17 -0.57
CA GLU A 42 12.22 -0.96 0.24
C GLU A 42 10.75 -0.67 0.53
N ILE A 43 9.91 -0.78 -0.49
CA ILE A 43 8.47 -0.57 -0.33
C ILE A 43 7.91 -1.59 0.65
N GLY A 44 8.32 -2.84 0.52
CA GLY A 44 7.86 -3.89 1.42
C GLY A 44 8.24 -3.63 2.86
N GLU A 45 9.47 -3.16 3.09
CA GLU A 45 9.91 -2.84 4.44
C GLU A 45 9.12 -1.70 5.04
N GLN A 46 8.86 -0.67 4.24
CA GLN A 46 8.10 0.48 4.72
C GLN A 46 6.66 0.12 5.03
N LEU A 47 6.03 -0.65 4.16
CA LEU A 47 4.66 -1.09 4.40
C LEU A 47 4.59 -2.00 5.61
N SER A 48 5.56 -2.91 5.77
CA SER A 48 5.59 -3.79 6.94
C SER A 48 5.71 -2.98 8.22
N ALA A 49 6.56 -1.95 8.22
CA ALA A 49 6.72 -1.11 9.39
C ALA A 49 5.42 -0.41 9.75
N LEU A 50 4.69 0.06 8.74
CA LEU A 50 3.40 0.70 8.99
C LEU A 50 2.39 -0.28 9.60
N VAL A 51 2.37 -1.50 9.09
CA VAL A 51 1.45 -2.51 9.61
C VAL A 51 1.77 -2.84 11.07
N GLU A 52 3.06 -3.02 11.37
CA GLU A 52 3.47 -3.42 12.70
C GLU A 52 3.27 -2.34 13.74
N LYS A 53 3.24 -1.09 13.30
CA LYS A 53 3.06 0.05 14.17
C LYS A 53 1.65 0.17 14.71
N GLU A 54 0.67 -0.38 14.00
CA GLU A 54 -0.73 -0.26 14.35
C GLU A 54 -1.21 -1.51 15.06
N GLU A 55 -2.14 -1.34 16.00
CA GLU A 55 -2.75 -2.48 16.65
C GLU A 55 -3.69 -3.21 15.71
N LYS A 56 -4.57 -2.46 15.06
CA LYS A 56 -5.48 -2.97 14.05
C LYS A 56 -5.33 -2.12 12.81
N PRO A 57 -4.37 -2.46 11.95
CA PRO A 57 -4.09 -1.58 10.81
C PRO A 57 -5.27 -1.47 9.86
N ARG A 58 -5.59 -0.25 9.49
CA ARG A 58 -6.55 0.06 8.45
C ARG A 58 -5.81 0.85 7.40
N ILE A 59 -5.48 0.19 6.30
CA ILE A 59 -4.57 0.76 5.32
C ILE A 59 -5.22 0.79 3.96
N ILE A 60 -5.11 1.94 3.29
CA ILE A 60 -5.51 2.10 1.91
C ILE A 60 -4.27 2.38 1.09
N ILE A 61 -4.05 1.61 0.04
CA ILE A 61 -2.93 1.84 -0.86
C ILE A 61 -3.48 2.36 -2.18
N SER A 62 -3.03 3.56 -2.57
CA SER A 62 -3.45 4.17 -3.82
C SER A 62 -2.41 3.91 -4.90
N PHE A 63 -2.87 3.45 -6.05
CA PHE A 63 -2.02 3.15 -7.20
C PHE A 63 -2.17 4.20 -8.29
N ALA A 64 -2.64 5.41 -7.93
CA ALA A 64 -2.96 6.43 -8.94
C ALA A 64 -1.79 6.76 -9.85
N ALA A 65 -0.57 6.75 -9.32
CA ALA A 65 0.62 7.06 -10.10
C ALA A 65 1.28 5.84 -10.74
N VAL A 66 0.79 4.64 -10.46
CA VAL A 66 1.45 3.41 -10.88
C VAL A 66 0.97 2.96 -12.26
N ASP A 67 1.91 2.82 -13.18
CA ASP A 67 1.63 2.33 -14.54
C ASP A 67 2.08 0.88 -14.72
N HIS A 68 3.11 0.45 -14.00
CA HIS A 68 3.71 -0.87 -14.18
C HIS A 68 3.98 -1.49 -12.83
N LEU A 69 3.71 -2.79 -12.72
CA LEU A 69 3.87 -3.52 -11.48
C LEU A 69 4.36 -4.92 -11.81
N SER A 70 5.47 -5.33 -11.22
CA SER A 70 6.03 -6.66 -11.47
C SER A 70 5.35 -7.72 -10.61
N SER A 71 5.55 -8.98 -10.97
CA SER A 71 5.02 -10.08 -10.16
C SER A 71 5.67 -10.12 -8.78
N ALA A 72 6.92 -9.70 -8.67
CA ALA A 72 7.57 -9.62 -7.37
C ALA A 72 6.87 -8.59 -6.48
N ALA A 73 6.45 -7.47 -7.07
CA ALA A 73 5.70 -6.46 -6.32
C ALA A 73 4.35 -7.00 -5.85
N LEU A 74 3.70 -7.78 -6.69
CA LEU A 74 2.45 -8.44 -6.29
C LEU A 74 2.67 -9.37 -5.11
N GLY A 75 3.78 -10.11 -5.13
CA GLY A 75 4.12 -10.98 -4.01
C GLY A 75 4.31 -10.20 -2.72
N THR A 76 4.96 -9.04 -2.82
CA THR A 76 5.14 -8.17 -1.67
C THR A 76 3.78 -7.72 -1.11
N LEU A 77 2.86 -7.35 -1.99
CA LEU A 77 1.52 -6.94 -1.56
C LEU A 77 0.78 -8.08 -0.87
N ILE A 78 0.94 -9.29 -1.36
CA ILE A 78 0.33 -10.46 -0.72
C ILE A 78 0.88 -10.63 0.70
N THR A 79 2.19 -10.47 0.86
CA THR A 79 2.82 -10.56 2.18
C THR A 79 2.26 -9.49 3.11
N ILE A 80 2.11 -8.28 2.63
CA ILE A 80 1.56 -7.18 3.43
C ILE A 80 0.11 -7.49 3.83
N ASN A 81 -0.67 -7.99 2.90
CA ASN A 81 -2.06 -8.34 3.18
C ASN A 81 -2.15 -9.39 4.29
N ASN A 82 -1.27 -10.38 4.25
CA ASN A 82 -1.24 -11.41 5.30
C ASN A 82 -0.88 -10.82 6.65
N LYS A 83 0.07 -9.90 6.69
CA LYS A 83 0.45 -9.24 7.93
C LYS A 83 -0.70 -8.44 8.51
N VAL A 84 -1.44 -7.73 7.64
CA VAL A 84 -2.60 -6.96 8.08
C VAL A 84 -3.66 -7.88 8.67
N LYS A 85 -3.94 -8.99 8.00
CA LYS A 85 -4.92 -9.94 8.48
C LYS A 85 -4.53 -10.56 9.82
N ASN A 86 -3.24 -10.84 10.00
CA ASN A 86 -2.76 -11.41 11.25
C ASN A 86 -2.97 -10.47 12.43
N LYS A 87 -3.11 -9.19 12.17
CA LYS A 87 -3.36 -8.19 13.20
C LYS A 87 -4.84 -7.79 13.25
N ASN A 88 -5.71 -8.54 12.59
CA ASN A 88 -7.13 -8.25 12.50
C ASN A 88 -7.40 -6.89 11.87
N GLY A 89 -6.54 -6.49 10.97
CA GLY A 89 -6.68 -5.23 10.27
C GLY A 89 -7.41 -5.36 8.96
N GLN A 90 -7.41 -4.28 8.19
CA GLN A 90 -8.07 -4.24 6.90
C GLN A 90 -7.18 -3.51 5.91
N LEU A 91 -7.05 -4.08 4.72
CA LEU A 91 -6.28 -3.50 3.62
C LEU A 91 -7.21 -3.29 2.44
N ARG A 92 -7.13 -2.11 1.85
CA ARG A 92 -7.89 -1.78 0.64
C ARG A 92 -6.95 -1.23 -0.41
N LEU A 93 -7.22 -1.55 -1.66
CA LEU A 93 -6.47 -0.99 -2.79
C LEU A 93 -7.39 -0.07 -3.58
N SER A 94 -6.81 1.00 -4.15
CA SER A 94 -7.61 1.97 -4.86
C SER A 94 -6.85 2.55 -6.05
N ASN A 95 -7.59 3.13 -6.98
CA ASN A 95 -7.03 3.87 -8.13
C ASN A 95 -6.10 3.01 -8.99
N ILE A 96 -6.42 1.73 -9.12
CA ILE A 96 -5.62 0.83 -9.96
C ILE A 96 -6.03 1.05 -11.41
N ASN A 97 -5.04 1.30 -12.29
CA ASN A 97 -5.38 1.52 -13.69
C ASN A 97 -5.83 0.21 -14.35
N PRO A 98 -6.55 0.29 -15.48
CA PRO A 98 -7.14 -0.92 -16.09
C PRO A 98 -6.13 -2.00 -16.45
N GLN A 99 -4.92 -1.63 -16.86
CA GLN A 99 -3.92 -2.61 -17.24
C GLN A 99 -3.45 -3.43 -16.04
N ILE A 100 -3.25 -2.77 -14.91
CA ILE A 100 -2.83 -3.44 -13.69
C ILE A 100 -3.99 -4.22 -13.11
N LEU A 101 -5.20 -3.66 -13.17
CA LEU A 101 -6.38 -4.37 -12.70
C LEU A 101 -6.55 -5.70 -13.43
N GLU A 102 -6.27 -5.69 -14.73
CA GLU A 102 -6.35 -6.91 -15.52
C GLU A 102 -5.41 -7.99 -14.97
N VAL A 103 -4.21 -7.60 -14.55
CA VAL A 103 -3.27 -8.54 -13.94
C VAL A 103 -3.85 -9.15 -12.67
N PHE A 104 -4.50 -8.31 -11.85
CA PHE A 104 -5.15 -8.81 -10.64
C PHE A 104 -6.27 -9.80 -10.98
N LEU A 105 -7.01 -9.53 -12.04
CA LEU A 105 -8.11 -10.42 -12.46
C LEU A 105 -7.58 -11.75 -13.00
N ILE A 106 -6.56 -11.69 -13.86
CA ILE A 106 -5.99 -12.89 -14.46
C ILE A 106 -5.36 -13.79 -13.40
N THR A 107 -4.69 -13.22 -12.42
CA THR A 107 -4.05 -13.97 -11.34
C THR A 107 -5.03 -14.29 -10.21
N LYS A 108 -6.28 -13.82 -10.31
CA LYS A 108 -7.31 -14.01 -9.30
C LYS A 108 -6.99 -13.34 -7.97
N LEU A 109 -6.09 -12.38 -7.98
CA LEU A 109 -5.75 -11.63 -6.78
C LEU A 109 -6.86 -10.68 -6.36
N ASN A 110 -7.79 -10.39 -7.28
CA ASN A 110 -8.97 -9.60 -6.93
C ASN A 110 -9.84 -10.29 -5.89
N LYS A 111 -9.64 -11.60 -5.68
CA LYS A 111 -10.35 -12.32 -4.62
C LYS A 111 -9.65 -12.19 -3.28
N LEU A 112 -8.37 -11.91 -3.31
CA LEU A 112 -7.57 -11.74 -2.10
C LEU A 112 -7.64 -10.31 -1.58
N PHE A 113 -7.62 -9.35 -2.49
CA PHE A 113 -7.61 -7.93 -2.15
C PHE A 113 -8.97 -7.31 -2.41
N ARG A 114 -9.37 -6.37 -1.56
CA ARG A 114 -10.54 -5.56 -1.80
C ARG A 114 -10.11 -4.32 -2.56
N ILE A 115 -10.61 -4.17 -3.77
CA ILE A 115 -10.19 -3.15 -4.71
C ILE A 115 -11.36 -2.20 -4.96
N TYR A 116 -11.09 -0.90 -4.87
CA TYR A 116 -12.10 0.13 -5.07
C TYR A 116 -11.61 1.13 -6.11
N PRO A 117 -12.55 1.74 -6.86
CA PRO A 117 -12.14 2.70 -7.89
C PRO A 117 -11.45 3.94 -7.33
N THR A 118 -11.82 4.38 -6.13
CA THR A 118 -11.27 5.60 -5.55
C THR A 118 -10.91 5.39 -4.09
N VAL A 119 -10.06 6.29 -3.59
CA VAL A 119 -9.70 6.29 -2.17
C VAL A 119 -10.94 6.53 -1.31
N LYS A 120 -11.83 7.39 -1.77
CA LYS A 120 -13.03 7.68 -0.99
C LYS A 120 -13.89 6.44 -0.78
N GLU A 121 -14.09 5.67 -1.83
CA GLU A 121 -14.88 4.44 -1.70
C GLU A 121 -14.17 3.43 -0.82
N ALA A 122 -12.86 3.36 -0.90
CA ALA A 122 -12.09 2.48 -0.03
C ALA A 122 -12.23 2.92 1.43
N GLN A 123 -12.18 4.20 1.70
CA GLN A 123 -12.38 4.73 3.05
C GLN A 123 -13.77 4.41 3.58
N ASP A 124 -14.77 4.60 2.73
CA ASP A 124 -16.16 4.30 3.13
C ASP A 124 -16.30 2.84 3.51
N SER A 125 -15.61 1.95 2.81
CA SER A 125 -15.68 0.52 3.10
C SER A 125 -15.06 0.18 4.45
N LEU A 126 -14.08 0.97 4.89
CA LEU A 126 -13.42 0.75 6.17
C LEU A 126 -14.24 1.26 7.35
N GLN A 127 -15.16 2.16 7.11
CA GLN A 127 -16.00 2.71 8.16
C GLN A 127 -17.21 1.85 8.46
N GLN A 128 -17.49 0.90 7.58
CA GLN A 128 -18.61 0.01 7.80
C GLN A 128 -18.16 -1.17 8.64
N PRO A 129 -19.04 -1.67 9.52
CA PRO A 129 -18.71 -2.88 10.27
C PRO A 129 -18.48 -4.02 9.29
N ALA A 130 -17.52 -4.81 9.58
CA ALA A 130 -17.17 -5.91 8.69
C ALA A 130 -18.29 -6.92 8.57
#